data_abdd3d57f910033449d6789d44722760
#
_entry.id   abdd3d57f910033449d6789d44722760
#
_cell.length_a   1.000
_cell.length_b   1.000
_cell.length_c   1.000
_cell.angle_alpha   90.00
_cell.angle_beta   90.00
_cell.angle_gamma   90.00
#
_symmetry.space_group_name_H-M   'P 1'
#
loop_
_entity.id
_entity.type
_entity.pdbx_description
1 polymer ?
#
loop_
_entity_poly.entity_id
_entity_poly.type
_entity_poly.pdbx_seq_one_letter_code
_entity_poly.pdbx_strand_id
1 'polypeptide(L)'
;MKQLIIFALVCLPLLCACGGSQQKEADATYKTLTVTQSDQILKSDYTATLRGRQYVEIRPQVSGIITRICINEGDPVHKGQTLFIIDQVPYKAALETAVANVKSAEAKLATAKLTADSKAELYKEQIVSEFDLQTARNEQAAAEAALAQAKAQEVNARNDLSYTEVKSPVNGVASMIPYRVGALVNSSITEPLVTVSDDSEVYAYFSMTENQILDFVQQYGSLKKAIENMDEVELTMSNGKTYSQVSSVSCFAI
;
A
#
# COMPACT_ATOMS: atom_id res chain seq x y z
N MET A 1 -11.61 -29.06 114.26
CA MET A 1 -11.46 -30.17 113.32
C MET A 1 -12.64 -30.40 112.38
N LYS A 2 -13.86 -30.08 112.76
CA LYS A 2 -15.03 -30.33 111.81
C LYS A 2 -15.15 -29.36 110.62
N GLN A 3 -14.59 -28.14 110.74
CA GLN A 3 -14.62 -27.17 109.61
C GLN A 3 -13.62 -27.46 108.56
N LEU A 4 -12.52 -28.11 108.82
CA LEU A 4 -11.48 -28.45 107.89
C LEU A 4 -11.87 -29.62 106.95
N ILE A 5 -12.74 -30.54 107.45
CA ILE A 5 -13.27 -31.71 106.73
C ILE A 5 -14.34 -31.28 105.65
N ILE A 6 -15.11 -30.24 106.00
CA ILE A 6 -16.17 -29.71 105.12
C ILE A 6 -15.51 -28.96 103.94
N PHE A 7 -14.36 -28.26 104.19
CA PHE A 7 -13.67 -27.56 103.12
C PHE A 7 -12.94 -28.52 102.12
N ALA A 8 -12.47 -29.67 102.67
CA ALA A 8 -11.88 -30.68 101.83
C ALA A 8 -12.91 -31.43 100.97
N LEU A 9 -14.15 -31.59 101.47
CA LEU A 9 -15.20 -32.32 100.75
C LEU A 9 -15.87 -31.46 99.64
N VAL A 10 -15.81 -30.11 99.79
CA VAL A 10 -16.36 -29.19 98.73
C VAL A 10 -15.35 -28.92 97.61
N CYS A 11 -14.06 -29.04 97.89
CA CYS A 11 -13.04 -28.82 96.85
C CYS A 11 -12.77 -30.04 95.89
N LEU A 12 -13.23 -31.24 96.34
CA LEU A 12 -13.00 -32.48 95.57
C LEU A 12 -13.76 -32.59 94.24
N PRO A 13 -15.00 -32.07 94.08
CA PRO A 13 -15.71 -32.14 92.84
C PRO A 13 -15.31 -31.06 91.85
N LEU A 14 -14.52 -30.03 92.25
CA LEU A 14 -14.08 -29.01 91.30
C LEU A 14 -12.86 -29.42 90.42
N LEU A 15 -12.20 -30.49 90.70
CA LEU A 15 -11.02 -30.99 89.99
C LEU A 15 -11.36 -31.98 88.87
N CYS A 16 -12.60 -32.46 88.71
CA CYS A 16 -13.04 -33.36 87.66
C CYS A 16 -13.69 -32.69 86.46
N ALA A 17 -13.71 -31.36 86.34
CA ALA A 17 -14.38 -30.63 85.26
C ALA A 17 -13.42 -30.30 84.09
N CYS A 18 -12.19 -30.85 84.01
CA CYS A 18 -11.33 -30.76 82.86
C CYS A 18 -11.43 -32.01 82.04
N GLY A 19 -12.61 -32.36 81.58
CA GLY A 19 -12.85 -33.29 80.51
C GLY A 19 -12.50 -32.60 79.18
N GLY A 20 -11.28 -32.80 78.67
CA GLY A 20 -10.91 -32.34 77.35
C GLY A 20 -11.92 -32.88 76.34
N SER A 21 -12.65 -31.97 75.73
CA SER A 21 -13.33 -32.26 74.51
C SER A 21 -12.25 -32.62 73.49
N GLN A 22 -12.10 -33.93 73.22
CA GLN A 22 -11.41 -34.36 71.99
C GLN A 22 -12.17 -33.73 70.85
N GLN A 23 -11.63 -32.61 70.35
CA GLN A 23 -11.98 -32.06 69.10
C GLN A 23 -11.61 -33.14 68.07
N LYS A 24 -12.61 -33.91 67.62
CA LYS A 24 -12.43 -34.74 66.47
C LYS A 24 -11.90 -33.82 65.38
N GLU A 25 -10.58 -33.92 65.08
CA GLU A 25 -10.07 -33.40 63.84
C GLU A 25 -10.95 -33.96 62.75
N ALA A 26 -11.79 -33.13 62.18
CA ALA A 26 -12.51 -33.44 61.00
C ALA A 26 -11.41 -33.69 59.93
N ASP A 27 -11.24 -34.93 59.54
CA ASP A 27 -10.43 -35.29 58.37
C ASP A 27 -10.92 -34.44 57.21
N ALA A 28 -10.26 -33.27 57.03
CA ALA A 28 -10.53 -32.43 55.90
C ALA A 28 -10.08 -33.19 54.62
N THR A 29 -11.03 -33.90 54.04
CA THR A 29 -10.78 -34.57 52.77
C THR A 29 -10.61 -33.51 51.73
N TYR A 30 -9.37 -33.14 51.45
CA TYR A 30 -9.02 -32.28 50.35
C TYR A 30 -9.13 -33.08 49.05
N LYS A 31 -9.87 -32.54 48.10
CA LYS A 31 -9.88 -33.07 46.75
C LYS A 31 -8.49 -32.79 46.15
N THR A 32 -7.69 -33.80 45.95
CA THR A 32 -6.41 -33.72 45.25
C THR A 32 -6.66 -33.88 43.77
N LEU A 33 -6.13 -32.96 42.99
CA LEU A 33 -6.06 -33.07 41.54
C LEU A 33 -4.67 -33.62 41.16
N THR A 34 -4.63 -34.74 40.50
CA THR A 34 -3.40 -35.27 39.93
C THR A 34 -3.08 -34.44 38.67
N VAL A 35 -2.03 -33.61 38.72
CA VAL A 35 -1.55 -32.90 37.56
C VAL A 35 -0.71 -33.84 36.73
N THR A 36 -1.18 -34.16 35.54
CA THR A 36 -0.40 -34.90 34.53
C THR A 36 0.24 -33.91 33.58
N GLN A 37 1.49 -34.17 33.21
CA GLN A 37 2.14 -33.39 32.15
C GLN A 37 1.49 -33.72 30.82
N SER A 38 0.99 -32.72 30.14
CA SER A 38 0.45 -32.84 28.77
C SER A 38 1.04 -31.76 27.90
N ASP A 39 1.35 -32.11 26.67
CA ASP A 39 1.78 -31.13 25.68
C ASP A 39 0.57 -30.26 25.33
N GLN A 40 0.72 -28.95 25.50
CA GLN A 40 -0.28 -27.96 25.17
C GLN A 40 0.29 -27.01 24.11
N ILE A 41 -0.48 -26.85 23.03
CA ILE A 41 -0.14 -25.83 22.02
C ILE A 41 -0.64 -24.48 22.55
N LEU A 42 0.29 -23.60 22.87
CA LEU A 42 -0.02 -22.21 23.22
C LEU A 42 -0.32 -21.42 21.94
N LYS A 43 -1.56 -20.96 21.80
CA LYS A 43 -1.95 -20.08 20.71
C LYS A 43 -1.98 -18.65 21.24
N SER A 44 -1.36 -17.73 20.48
CA SER A 44 -1.40 -16.29 20.74
C SER A 44 -2.20 -15.61 19.65
N ASP A 45 -3.24 -14.88 20.01
CA ASP A 45 -4.10 -14.18 19.06
C ASP A 45 -3.63 -12.75 18.88
N TYR A 46 -3.52 -12.33 17.62
CA TYR A 46 -3.14 -10.97 17.24
C TYR A 46 -4.23 -10.36 16.37
N THR A 47 -4.62 -9.13 16.67
CA THR A 47 -5.52 -8.38 15.81
C THR A 47 -4.79 -7.97 14.53
N ALA A 48 -5.28 -8.41 13.37
CA ALA A 48 -4.69 -8.10 12.09
C ALA A 48 -5.61 -7.23 11.23
N THR A 49 -5.00 -6.32 10.46
CA THR A 49 -5.67 -5.58 9.40
C THR A 49 -5.33 -6.21 8.05
N LEU A 50 -6.36 -6.61 7.32
CA LEU A 50 -6.20 -7.20 5.98
C LEU A 50 -6.11 -6.07 4.94
N ARG A 51 -5.14 -6.19 4.03
CA ARG A 51 -5.01 -5.32 2.87
C ARG A 51 -4.69 -6.16 1.65
N GLY A 52 -5.27 -5.81 0.50
CA GLY A 52 -4.90 -6.40 -0.78
C GLY A 52 -3.43 -6.13 -1.11
N ARG A 53 -2.85 -6.94 -1.98
CA ARG A 53 -1.45 -6.85 -2.41
C ARG A 53 -1.07 -5.47 -2.92
N GLN A 54 -1.95 -4.85 -3.68
CA GLN A 54 -1.78 -3.50 -4.20
C GLN A 54 -3.06 -2.68 -3.97
N TYR A 55 -2.87 -1.49 -3.46
CA TYR A 55 -3.93 -0.51 -3.26
C TYR A 55 -3.50 0.77 -3.97
N VAL A 56 -4.09 1.02 -5.14
CA VAL A 56 -3.67 2.11 -6.01
C VAL A 56 -4.80 3.13 -6.15
N GLU A 57 -4.53 4.35 -5.71
CA GLU A 57 -5.42 5.49 -5.90
C GLU A 57 -5.26 6.05 -7.31
N ILE A 58 -6.31 6.02 -8.10
CA ILE A 58 -6.32 6.55 -9.45
C ILE A 58 -6.74 8.02 -9.41
N ARG A 59 -5.81 8.89 -9.77
CA ARG A 59 -6.00 10.35 -9.82
C ARG A 59 -5.81 10.85 -11.24
N PRO A 60 -6.56 11.88 -11.68
CA PRO A 60 -6.37 12.46 -13.00
C PRO A 60 -5.04 13.23 -13.05
N GLN A 61 -4.37 13.15 -14.19
CA GLN A 61 -3.12 13.90 -14.43
C GLN A 61 -3.38 15.23 -15.15
N VAL A 62 -4.57 15.39 -15.76
CA VAL A 62 -5.01 16.57 -16.49
C VAL A 62 -6.33 17.08 -15.92
N SER A 63 -6.61 18.37 -16.16
CA SER A 63 -7.83 19.02 -15.70
C SER A 63 -8.93 18.92 -16.76
N GLY A 64 -10.17 18.72 -16.35
CA GLY A 64 -11.31 18.72 -17.29
C GLY A 64 -12.55 18.10 -16.68
N ILE A 65 -13.61 18.04 -17.46
CA ILE A 65 -14.89 17.48 -17.07
C ILE A 65 -14.91 15.98 -17.41
N ILE A 66 -15.37 15.14 -16.50
CA ILE A 66 -15.60 13.72 -16.79
C ILE A 66 -16.74 13.60 -17.79
N THR A 67 -16.43 13.12 -18.99
CA THR A 67 -17.43 12.91 -20.05
C THR A 67 -18.03 11.52 -19.99
N ARG A 68 -17.28 10.53 -19.53
CA ARG A 68 -17.74 9.14 -19.40
C ARG A 68 -17.02 8.40 -18.29
N ILE A 69 -17.77 7.56 -17.59
CA ILE A 69 -17.27 6.55 -16.65
C ILE A 69 -17.50 5.20 -17.30
N CYS A 70 -16.44 4.39 -17.42
CA CYS A 70 -16.44 3.14 -18.18
C CYS A 70 -16.53 1.89 -17.28
N ILE A 71 -16.66 2.07 -15.96
CA ILE A 71 -16.71 1.01 -14.95
C ILE A 71 -17.82 1.32 -13.94
N ASN A 72 -18.25 0.31 -13.19
CA ASN A 72 -19.09 0.45 -12.00
C ASN A 72 -18.29 0.14 -10.74
N GLU A 73 -18.85 0.56 -9.61
CA GLU A 73 -18.30 0.23 -8.29
C GLU A 73 -18.36 -1.29 -8.09
N GLY A 74 -17.26 -1.89 -7.66
CA GLY A 74 -17.14 -3.33 -7.46
C GLY A 74 -16.78 -4.14 -8.71
N ASP A 75 -16.68 -3.51 -9.89
CA ASP A 75 -16.30 -4.23 -11.12
C ASP A 75 -14.81 -4.66 -11.06
N PRO A 76 -14.50 -5.87 -11.59
CA PRO A 76 -13.13 -6.25 -11.86
C PRO A 76 -12.55 -5.42 -12.99
N VAL A 77 -11.34 -4.92 -12.82
CA VAL A 77 -10.62 -4.10 -13.80
C VAL A 77 -9.27 -4.72 -14.15
N HIS A 78 -8.85 -4.53 -15.39
CA HIS A 78 -7.56 -5.02 -15.87
C HIS A 78 -6.58 -3.87 -16.09
N LYS A 79 -5.30 -4.17 -15.95
CA LYS A 79 -4.22 -3.22 -16.28
C LYS A 79 -4.37 -2.71 -17.71
N GLY A 80 -4.37 -1.38 -17.88
CA GLY A 80 -4.55 -0.71 -19.17
C GLY A 80 -6.01 -0.47 -19.56
N GLN A 81 -6.99 -0.99 -18.81
CA GLN A 81 -8.41 -0.74 -19.05
C GLN A 81 -8.74 0.73 -18.78
N THR A 82 -9.48 1.38 -19.69
CA THR A 82 -9.96 2.75 -19.50
C THR A 82 -11.08 2.77 -18.47
N LEU A 83 -10.90 3.59 -17.44
CA LEU A 83 -11.84 3.74 -16.33
C LEU A 83 -12.70 4.99 -16.49
N PHE A 84 -12.06 6.12 -16.83
CA PHE A 84 -12.70 7.41 -17.01
C PHE A 84 -12.22 8.06 -18.30
N ILE A 85 -13.08 8.87 -18.91
CA ILE A 85 -12.74 9.75 -20.03
C ILE A 85 -13.03 11.18 -19.60
N ILE A 86 -12.00 12.00 -19.63
CA ILE A 86 -12.06 13.46 -19.42
C ILE A 86 -12.24 14.12 -20.78
N ASP A 87 -12.84 15.30 -20.83
CA ASP A 87 -13.06 16.05 -22.07
C ASP A 87 -11.76 16.17 -22.89
N GLN A 88 -11.77 15.56 -24.08
CA GLN A 88 -10.62 15.46 -24.97
C GLN A 88 -10.53 16.63 -25.97
N VAL A 89 -11.60 17.41 -26.12
CA VAL A 89 -11.69 18.44 -27.18
C VAL A 89 -10.53 19.44 -27.10
N PRO A 90 -10.26 20.07 -25.95
CA PRO A 90 -9.17 21.04 -25.86
C PRO A 90 -7.78 20.41 -26.10
N TYR A 91 -7.58 19.18 -25.65
CA TYR A 91 -6.31 18.47 -25.80
C TYR A 91 -6.06 18.00 -27.25
N LYS A 92 -7.11 17.58 -27.97
CA LYS A 92 -7.02 17.29 -29.41
C LYS A 92 -6.64 18.53 -30.20
N ALA A 93 -7.28 19.69 -29.94
CA ALA A 93 -6.94 20.94 -30.60
C ALA A 93 -5.50 21.39 -30.32
N ALA A 94 -5.04 21.21 -29.06
CA ALA A 94 -3.63 21.51 -28.69
C ALA A 94 -2.66 20.60 -29.44
N LEU A 95 -2.95 19.31 -29.56
CA LEU A 95 -2.12 18.37 -30.32
C LEU A 95 -2.11 18.74 -31.81
N GLU A 96 -3.24 19.05 -32.42
CA GLU A 96 -3.30 19.47 -33.84
C GLU A 96 -2.45 20.73 -34.08
N THR A 97 -2.51 21.68 -33.16
CA THR A 97 -1.67 22.90 -33.20
C THR A 97 -0.18 22.55 -33.10
N ALA A 98 0.21 21.66 -32.19
CA ALA A 98 1.59 21.24 -32.04
C ALA A 98 2.10 20.49 -33.30
N VAL A 99 1.29 19.62 -33.89
CA VAL A 99 1.59 18.92 -35.15
C VAL A 99 1.79 19.92 -36.30
N ALA A 100 0.94 20.97 -36.39
CA ALA A 100 1.08 22.01 -37.40
C ALA A 100 2.41 22.80 -37.23
N ASN A 101 2.81 23.07 -35.97
CA ASN A 101 4.08 23.71 -35.65
C ASN A 101 5.28 22.86 -36.07
N VAL A 102 5.23 21.55 -35.85
CA VAL A 102 6.26 20.60 -36.32
C VAL A 102 6.40 20.67 -37.83
N LYS A 103 5.29 20.60 -38.58
CA LYS A 103 5.32 20.71 -40.06
C LYS A 103 5.89 22.05 -40.55
N SER A 104 5.56 23.14 -39.85
CA SER A 104 6.14 24.46 -40.16
C SER A 104 7.65 24.46 -39.92
N ALA A 105 8.11 23.93 -38.80
CA ALA A 105 9.54 23.83 -38.48
C ALA A 105 10.30 22.94 -39.46
N GLU A 106 9.69 21.80 -39.87
CA GLU A 106 10.26 20.91 -40.88
C GLU A 106 10.48 21.64 -42.25
N ALA A 107 9.48 22.43 -42.68
CA ALA A 107 9.60 23.20 -43.89
C ALA A 107 10.71 24.25 -43.80
N LYS A 108 10.84 24.95 -42.65
CA LYS A 108 11.91 25.92 -42.40
C LYS A 108 13.28 25.23 -42.43
N LEU A 109 13.42 24.07 -41.80
CA LEU A 109 14.66 23.32 -41.80
C LEU A 109 15.03 22.88 -43.22
N ALA A 110 14.06 22.39 -44.00
CA ALA A 110 14.30 21.98 -45.39
C ALA A 110 14.82 23.15 -46.21
N THR A 111 14.26 24.34 -46.04
CA THR A 111 14.75 25.59 -46.73
C THR A 111 16.15 25.96 -46.25
N ALA A 112 16.41 25.97 -44.93
CA ALA A 112 17.72 26.33 -44.40
C ALA A 112 18.80 25.33 -44.83
N LYS A 113 18.48 24.03 -44.87
CA LYS A 113 19.37 22.98 -45.37
C LYS A 113 19.71 23.17 -46.84
N LEU A 114 18.69 23.42 -47.69
CA LEU A 114 18.91 23.69 -49.10
C LEU A 114 19.83 24.88 -49.33
N THR A 115 19.63 25.95 -48.53
CA THR A 115 20.48 27.16 -48.59
C THR A 115 21.92 26.84 -48.15
N ALA A 116 22.11 26.11 -47.07
CA ALA A 116 23.44 25.70 -46.59
C ALA A 116 24.16 24.80 -47.62
N ASP A 117 23.46 23.81 -48.19
CA ASP A 117 24.01 22.93 -49.22
C ASP A 117 24.40 23.73 -50.47
N SER A 118 23.55 24.65 -50.96
CA SER A 118 23.85 25.52 -52.09
C SER A 118 25.08 26.40 -51.81
N LYS A 119 25.16 27.02 -50.63
CA LYS A 119 26.33 27.85 -50.24
C LYS A 119 27.59 26.98 -50.11
N ALA A 120 27.50 25.74 -49.69
CA ALA A 120 28.65 24.84 -49.63
C ALA A 120 29.19 24.49 -51.01
N GLU A 121 28.33 24.30 -52.02
CA GLU A 121 28.80 24.12 -53.42
C GLU A 121 29.43 25.39 -53.99
N LEU A 122 28.78 26.54 -53.79
CA LEU A 122 29.33 27.83 -54.26
C LEU A 122 30.68 28.18 -53.58
N TYR A 123 30.87 27.77 -52.33
CA TYR A 123 32.15 27.97 -51.65
C TYR A 123 33.27 27.13 -52.22
N LYS A 124 32.99 25.91 -52.63
CA LYS A 124 33.97 25.05 -53.32
C LYS A 124 34.47 25.65 -54.64
N GLU A 125 33.58 26.37 -55.36
CA GLU A 125 33.88 27.11 -56.57
C GLU A 125 34.44 28.51 -56.28
N GLN A 126 34.72 28.86 -55.01
CA GLN A 126 35.25 30.17 -54.55
C GLN A 126 34.35 31.38 -54.93
N ILE A 127 33.04 31.17 -55.09
CA ILE A 127 32.05 32.21 -55.44
C ILE A 127 31.55 32.97 -54.21
N VAL A 128 31.49 32.31 -53.05
CA VAL A 128 31.03 32.91 -51.78
C VAL A 128 32.12 32.83 -50.71
N SER A 129 32.01 33.73 -49.70
CA SER A 129 32.95 33.74 -48.60
C SER A 129 32.71 32.62 -47.57
N GLU A 130 33.73 32.27 -46.78
CA GLU A 130 33.60 31.35 -45.67
C GLU A 130 32.56 31.83 -44.63
N PHE A 131 32.48 33.15 -44.44
CA PHE A 131 31.48 33.75 -43.56
C PHE A 131 30.06 33.46 -44.04
N ASP A 132 29.77 33.58 -45.35
CA ASP A 132 28.47 33.27 -45.93
C ASP A 132 28.08 31.81 -45.73
N LEU A 133 29.02 30.88 -45.93
CA LEU A 133 28.81 29.44 -45.70
C LEU A 133 28.52 29.18 -44.21
N GLN A 134 29.34 29.77 -43.32
CA GLN A 134 29.17 29.54 -41.88
C GLN A 134 27.87 30.14 -41.38
N THR A 135 27.44 31.25 -41.91
CA THR A 135 26.12 31.87 -41.58
C THR A 135 24.98 30.91 -41.98
N ALA A 136 25.00 30.37 -43.19
CA ALA A 136 23.97 29.44 -43.66
C ALA A 136 23.95 28.12 -42.86
N ARG A 137 25.11 27.63 -42.42
CA ARG A 137 25.20 26.47 -41.52
C ARG A 137 24.64 26.79 -40.14
N ASN A 138 24.88 27.95 -39.60
CA ASN A 138 24.33 28.38 -38.32
C ASN A 138 22.80 28.54 -38.40
N GLU A 139 22.26 29.02 -39.51
CA GLU A 139 20.82 29.10 -39.77
C GLU A 139 20.18 27.71 -39.84
N GLN A 140 20.87 26.76 -40.54
CA GLN A 140 20.42 25.35 -40.54
C GLN A 140 20.39 24.79 -39.10
N ALA A 141 21.48 24.93 -38.34
CA ALA A 141 21.52 24.47 -36.96
C ALA A 141 20.44 25.09 -36.07
N ALA A 142 20.14 26.37 -36.26
CA ALA A 142 19.06 27.05 -35.58
C ALA A 142 17.69 26.47 -35.97
N ALA A 143 17.46 26.17 -37.23
CA ALA A 143 16.23 25.53 -37.70
C ALA A 143 16.08 24.08 -37.20
N GLU A 144 17.19 23.33 -37.10
CA GLU A 144 17.19 21.99 -36.47
C GLU A 144 16.81 22.05 -35.01
N ALA A 145 17.34 23.00 -34.24
CA ALA A 145 16.98 23.23 -32.85
C ALA A 145 15.48 23.61 -32.68
N ALA A 146 14.98 24.49 -33.60
CA ALA A 146 13.57 24.85 -33.60
C ALA A 146 12.64 23.66 -33.92
N LEU A 147 13.04 22.79 -34.83
CA LEU A 147 12.31 21.55 -35.11
C LEU A 147 12.32 20.60 -33.88
N ALA A 148 13.46 20.45 -33.22
CA ALA A 148 13.55 19.62 -32.02
C ALA A 148 12.64 20.16 -30.92
N GLN A 149 12.57 21.48 -30.73
CA GLN A 149 11.66 22.13 -29.79
C GLN A 149 10.17 21.89 -30.13
N ALA A 150 9.81 22.03 -31.42
CA ALA A 150 8.43 21.78 -31.86
C ALA A 150 8.03 20.32 -31.67
N LYS A 151 8.92 19.34 -31.93
CA LYS A 151 8.69 17.92 -31.67
C LYS A 151 8.51 17.63 -30.18
N ALA A 152 9.28 18.26 -29.30
CA ALA A 152 9.10 18.11 -27.88
C ALA A 152 7.72 18.64 -27.41
N GLN A 153 7.25 19.75 -27.97
CA GLN A 153 5.91 20.28 -27.70
C GLN A 153 4.81 19.34 -28.19
N GLU A 154 4.97 18.71 -29.37
CA GLU A 154 4.03 17.70 -29.87
C GLU A 154 3.95 16.50 -28.93
N VAL A 155 5.09 15.99 -28.45
CA VAL A 155 5.13 14.88 -27.48
C VAL A 155 4.38 15.24 -26.19
N ASN A 156 4.58 16.45 -25.67
CA ASN A 156 3.85 16.93 -24.48
C ASN A 156 2.34 16.96 -24.73
N ALA A 157 1.90 17.59 -25.83
CA ALA A 157 0.47 17.66 -26.15
C ALA A 157 -0.16 16.25 -26.38
N ARG A 158 0.61 15.31 -26.94
CA ARG A 158 0.19 13.92 -27.11
C ARG A 158 0.05 13.20 -25.77
N ASN A 159 0.97 13.43 -24.84
CA ASN A 159 0.89 12.88 -23.48
C ASN A 159 -0.32 13.43 -22.74
N ASP A 160 -0.54 14.76 -22.79
CA ASP A 160 -1.69 15.39 -22.17
C ASP A 160 -3.01 14.81 -22.70
N LEU A 161 -3.11 14.60 -24.01
CA LEU A 161 -4.26 13.94 -24.61
C LEU A 161 -4.39 12.48 -24.12
N SER A 162 -3.29 11.75 -23.97
CA SER A 162 -3.33 10.37 -23.47
C SER A 162 -3.81 10.30 -22.02
N TYR A 163 -3.50 11.29 -21.20
CA TYR A 163 -3.92 11.38 -19.80
C TYR A 163 -5.41 11.71 -19.62
N THR A 164 -6.09 12.14 -20.70
CA THR A 164 -7.56 12.29 -20.68
C THR A 164 -8.28 10.94 -20.61
N GLU A 165 -7.62 9.87 -21.04
CA GLU A 165 -8.07 8.50 -20.84
C GLU A 165 -7.41 7.93 -19.58
N VAL A 166 -8.12 8.02 -18.46
CA VAL A 166 -7.62 7.50 -17.19
C VAL A 166 -7.73 5.99 -17.19
N LYS A 167 -6.58 5.30 -17.11
CA LYS A 167 -6.48 3.83 -17.19
C LYS A 167 -6.00 3.24 -15.87
N SER A 168 -6.39 1.98 -15.62
CA SER A 168 -5.87 1.24 -14.46
C SER A 168 -4.41 0.84 -14.68
N PRO A 169 -3.49 1.13 -13.76
CA PRO A 169 -2.10 0.64 -13.83
C PRO A 169 -1.95 -0.81 -13.36
N VAL A 170 -2.98 -1.38 -12.70
CA VAL A 170 -2.97 -2.71 -12.09
C VAL A 170 -4.25 -3.48 -12.40
N ASN A 171 -4.22 -4.80 -12.19
CA ASN A 171 -5.43 -5.60 -12.13
C ASN A 171 -6.01 -5.49 -10.73
N GLY A 172 -7.33 -5.61 -10.58
CA GLY A 172 -7.96 -5.60 -9.27
C GLY A 172 -9.46 -5.32 -9.35
N VAL A 173 -10.03 -4.85 -8.25
CA VAL A 173 -11.44 -4.49 -8.12
C VAL A 173 -11.56 -3.00 -7.88
N ALA A 174 -12.44 -2.34 -8.61
CA ALA A 174 -12.73 -0.92 -8.44
C ALA A 174 -13.54 -0.69 -7.15
N SER A 175 -13.11 0.25 -6.32
CA SER A 175 -13.85 0.65 -5.12
C SER A 175 -14.97 1.67 -5.47
N MET A 176 -15.47 2.36 -4.45
CA MET A 176 -16.44 3.44 -4.60
C MET A 176 -15.91 4.55 -5.52
N ILE A 177 -16.80 5.09 -6.37
CA ILE A 177 -16.52 6.18 -7.32
C ILE A 177 -17.22 7.46 -6.82
N PRO A 178 -16.47 8.40 -6.18
CA PRO A 178 -17.08 9.60 -5.60
C PRO A 178 -17.53 10.62 -6.66
N TYR A 179 -16.97 10.58 -7.86
CA TYR A 179 -17.25 11.52 -8.94
C TYR A 179 -18.28 10.96 -9.95
N ARG A 180 -19.05 11.85 -10.55
CA ARG A 180 -20.04 11.49 -11.58
C ARG A 180 -19.73 12.19 -12.89
N VAL A 181 -20.34 11.72 -13.98
CA VAL A 181 -20.24 12.39 -15.28
C VAL A 181 -20.70 13.85 -15.14
N GLY A 182 -19.93 14.77 -15.69
CA GLY A 182 -20.10 16.23 -15.54
C GLY A 182 -19.29 16.86 -14.42
N ALA A 183 -18.63 16.08 -13.55
CA ALA A 183 -17.76 16.63 -12.50
C ALA A 183 -16.48 17.19 -13.11
N LEU A 184 -16.05 18.35 -12.62
CA LEU A 184 -14.75 18.92 -12.93
C LEU A 184 -13.69 18.27 -12.03
N VAL A 185 -12.61 17.77 -12.64
CA VAL A 185 -11.50 17.12 -11.95
C VAL A 185 -10.16 17.72 -12.38
N ASN A 186 -9.15 17.59 -11.54
CA ASN A 186 -7.78 18.01 -11.79
C ASN A 186 -6.79 17.19 -10.96
N SER A 187 -5.49 17.38 -11.14
CA SER A 187 -4.44 16.65 -10.41
C SER A 187 -4.40 16.90 -8.89
N SER A 188 -5.08 17.95 -8.40
CA SER A 188 -5.07 18.39 -6.99
C SER A 188 -6.35 18.01 -6.24
N ILE A 189 -7.20 17.15 -6.79
CA ILE A 189 -8.42 16.70 -6.09
C ILE A 189 -8.08 15.96 -4.80
N THR A 190 -8.86 16.17 -3.75
CA THR A 190 -8.63 15.58 -2.43
C THR A 190 -8.87 14.06 -2.46
N GLU A 191 -9.98 13.63 -3.06
CA GLU A 191 -10.33 12.22 -3.18
C GLU A 191 -9.91 11.67 -4.54
N PRO A 192 -9.44 10.41 -4.64
CA PRO A 192 -9.13 9.77 -5.92
C PRO A 192 -10.41 9.56 -6.75
N LEU A 193 -10.28 9.44 -8.07
CA LEU A 193 -11.40 9.08 -8.96
C LEU A 193 -11.98 7.71 -8.62
N VAL A 194 -11.10 6.77 -8.32
CA VAL A 194 -11.40 5.42 -7.87
C VAL A 194 -10.14 4.84 -7.25
N THR A 195 -10.30 3.92 -6.33
CA THR A 195 -9.20 3.09 -5.85
C THR A 195 -9.33 1.69 -6.44
N VAL A 196 -8.24 1.14 -6.91
CA VAL A 196 -8.19 -0.24 -7.40
C VAL A 196 -7.39 -1.07 -6.42
N SER A 197 -8.03 -2.11 -5.86
CA SER A 197 -7.42 -3.07 -4.94
C SER A 197 -7.19 -4.39 -5.67
N ASP A 198 -5.94 -4.88 -5.63
CA ASP A 198 -5.62 -6.24 -6.08
C ASP A 198 -5.78 -7.19 -4.89
N ASP A 199 -6.90 -7.90 -4.89
CA ASP A 199 -7.28 -8.85 -3.82
C ASP A 199 -6.85 -10.30 -4.15
N SER A 200 -6.01 -10.49 -5.19
CA SER A 200 -5.48 -11.83 -5.56
C SER A 200 -4.62 -12.43 -4.45
N GLU A 201 -3.91 -11.58 -3.73
CA GLU A 201 -3.16 -11.90 -2.52
C GLU A 201 -3.51 -10.87 -1.45
N VAL A 202 -3.72 -11.35 -0.22
CA VAL A 202 -4.09 -10.49 0.92
C VAL A 202 -2.97 -10.55 1.95
N TYR A 203 -2.48 -9.41 2.36
CA TYR A 203 -1.53 -9.27 3.44
C TYR A 203 -2.25 -8.97 4.75
N ALA A 204 -1.96 -9.75 5.77
CA ALA A 204 -2.41 -9.50 7.13
C ALA A 204 -1.33 -8.76 7.91
N TYR A 205 -1.59 -7.52 8.27
CA TYR A 205 -0.70 -6.69 9.09
C TYR A 205 -1.12 -6.81 10.55
N PHE A 206 -0.25 -7.29 11.40
CA PHE A 206 -0.46 -7.37 12.85
C PHE A 206 0.73 -6.75 13.58
N SER A 207 0.48 -6.26 14.80
CA SER A 207 1.50 -5.65 15.63
C SER A 207 1.87 -6.56 16.79
N MET A 208 3.15 -6.66 17.08
CA MET A 208 3.68 -7.34 18.25
C MET A 208 4.32 -6.32 19.19
N THR A 209 4.33 -6.62 20.48
CA THR A 209 5.04 -5.79 21.45
C THR A 209 6.56 -6.03 21.36
N GLU A 210 7.36 -5.04 21.74
CA GLU A 210 8.83 -5.14 21.75
C GLU A 210 9.31 -6.36 22.56
N ASN A 211 8.69 -6.62 23.71
CA ASN A 211 9.05 -7.77 24.55
C ASN A 211 8.85 -9.10 23.81
N GLN A 212 7.73 -9.25 23.09
CA GLN A 212 7.48 -10.47 22.30
C GLN A 212 8.53 -10.64 21.19
N ILE A 213 8.91 -9.55 20.53
CA ILE A 213 9.96 -9.59 19.49
C ILE A 213 11.31 -9.98 20.11
N LEU A 214 11.64 -9.43 21.27
CA LEU A 214 12.87 -9.77 21.98
C LEU A 214 12.90 -11.23 22.43
N ASP A 215 11.78 -11.77 22.90
CA ASP A 215 11.65 -13.19 23.27
C ASP A 215 11.90 -14.09 22.04
N PHE A 216 11.33 -13.76 20.88
CA PHE A 216 11.58 -14.47 19.62
C PHE A 216 13.05 -14.38 19.19
N VAL A 217 13.65 -13.18 19.26
CA VAL A 217 15.07 -13.01 18.93
C VAL A 217 15.97 -13.79 19.87
N GLN A 218 15.65 -13.86 21.17
CA GLN A 218 16.38 -14.62 22.15
C GLN A 218 16.26 -16.13 21.90
N GLN A 219 15.07 -16.60 21.50
CA GLN A 219 14.82 -18.03 21.24
C GLN A 219 15.50 -18.50 19.94
N TYR A 220 15.47 -17.69 18.86
CA TYR A 220 15.95 -18.10 17.53
C TYR A 220 17.29 -17.46 17.13
N GLY A 221 17.84 -16.56 17.95
CA GLY A 221 19.12 -15.87 17.75
C GLY A 221 19.09 -14.70 16.79
N SER A 222 18.07 -14.56 15.94
CA SER A 222 17.84 -13.39 15.09
C SER A 222 16.41 -13.33 14.59
N LEU A 223 15.94 -12.11 14.27
CA LEU A 223 14.58 -11.91 13.72
C LEU A 223 14.35 -12.69 12.41
N LYS A 224 15.36 -12.75 11.55
CA LYS A 224 15.28 -13.50 10.29
C LYS A 224 15.07 -15.00 10.54
N LYS A 225 15.82 -15.58 11.46
CA LYS A 225 15.66 -16.98 11.84
C LYS A 225 14.33 -17.25 12.55
N ALA A 226 13.84 -16.28 13.33
CA ALA A 226 12.52 -16.37 13.95
C ALA A 226 11.42 -16.47 12.90
N ILE A 227 11.48 -15.65 11.83
CA ILE A 227 10.53 -15.70 10.70
C ILE A 227 10.62 -17.05 9.97
N GLU A 228 11.83 -17.54 9.68
CA GLU A 228 12.05 -18.79 8.96
C GLU A 228 11.57 -20.05 9.73
N ASN A 229 11.54 -19.97 11.07
CA ASN A 229 11.13 -21.06 11.95
C ASN A 229 9.78 -20.83 12.65
N MET A 230 9.06 -19.78 12.24
CA MET A 230 7.72 -19.53 12.77
C MET A 230 6.73 -20.52 12.21
N ASP A 231 5.90 -21.08 13.09
CA ASP A 231 4.81 -21.96 12.68
C ASP A 231 3.81 -21.23 11.77
N GLU A 232 3.02 -22.01 11.02
CA GLU A 232 1.97 -21.48 10.16
C GLU A 232 0.97 -20.65 10.96
N VAL A 233 0.64 -19.46 10.42
CA VAL A 233 -0.29 -18.53 11.05
C VAL A 233 -1.69 -18.79 10.49
N GLU A 234 -2.64 -19.08 11.38
CA GLU A 234 -4.05 -19.22 11.04
C GLU A 234 -4.76 -17.86 11.13
N LEU A 235 -5.52 -17.51 10.10
CA LEU A 235 -6.37 -16.33 10.10
C LEU A 235 -7.79 -16.69 10.56
N THR A 236 -8.20 -16.18 11.71
CA THR A 236 -9.57 -16.34 12.22
C THR A 236 -10.37 -15.06 11.98
N MET A 237 -11.47 -15.18 11.26
CA MET A 237 -12.37 -14.07 10.99
C MET A 237 -13.20 -13.70 12.24
N SER A 238 -13.75 -12.50 12.28
CA SER A 238 -14.57 -12.01 13.40
C SER A 238 -15.81 -12.86 13.72
N ASN A 239 -16.25 -13.72 12.79
CA ASN A 239 -17.34 -14.69 12.99
C ASN A 239 -16.86 -16.03 13.57
N GLY A 240 -15.58 -16.14 13.97
CA GLY A 240 -14.97 -17.34 14.54
C GLY A 240 -14.62 -18.44 13.53
N LYS A 241 -14.77 -18.18 12.23
CA LYS A 241 -14.35 -19.15 11.19
C LYS A 241 -12.90 -18.93 10.82
N THR A 242 -12.14 -20.03 10.76
CA THR A 242 -10.75 -20.01 10.28
C THR A 242 -10.75 -19.94 8.75
N TYR A 243 -9.91 -19.07 8.21
CA TYR A 243 -9.69 -18.97 6.77
C TYR A 243 -8.78 -20.13 6.33
N SER A 244 -9.23 -20.93 5.38
CA SER A 244 -8.61 -22.21 5.03
C SER A 244 -7.31 -22.11 4.22
N GLN A 245 -6.87 -20.93 3.85
CA GLN A 245 -5.60 -20.74 3.14
C GLN A 245 -4.49 -20.45 4.14
N VAL A 246 -3.46 -21.29 4.09
CA VAL A 246 -2.26 -21.17 4.90
C VAL A 246 -1.46 -19.95 4.50
N SER A 247 -1.09 -19.15 5.47
CA SER A 247 -0.31 -17.93 5.26
C SER A 247 1.10 -18.12 5.85
N SER A 248 2.13 -17.93 5.04
CA SER A 248 3.50 -17.81 5.54
C SER A 248 3.80 -16.37 5.96
N VAL A 249 4.48 -16.21 7.08
CA VAL A 249 4.96 -14.89 7.52
C VAL A 249 6.17 -14.50 6.69
N SER A 250 6.09 -13.38 5.97
CA SER A 250 7.15 -12.95 5.05
C SER A 250 7.96 -11.74 5.53
N CYS A 251 7.44 -10.91 6.45
CA CYS A 251 8.13 -9.72 6.94
C CYS A 251 7.56 -9.21 8.26
N PHE A 252 8.43 -8.71 9.15
CA PHE A 252 8.06 -7.87 10.28
C PHE A 252 8.43 -6.41 9.99
N ALA A 253 7.51 -5.49 10.16
CA ALA A 253 7.81 -4.06 10.28
C ALA A 253 7.73 -3.69 11.77
N ILE A 254 8.77 -3.07 12.27
CA ILE A 254 8.87 -2.51 13.63
C ILE A 254 8.29 -1.10 13.60
#